data_20fc1545f9bde328069f7987f9d08736
#
_entry.id   20fc1545f9bde328069f7987f9d08736
#
_cell.length_a   1.000
_cell.length_b   1.000
_cell.length_c   1.000
_cell.angle_alpha   90.00
_cell.angle_beta   90.00
_cell.angle_gamma   90.00
#
_symmetry.space_group_name_H-M   'P 1'
#
loop_
_entity.id
_entity.type
_entity.pdbx_description
1 polymer ?
#
loop_
_entity_poly.entity_id
_entity_poly.type
_entity_poly.pdbx_seq_one_letter_code
_entity_poly.pdbx_strand_id
1 'polypeptide(L)'
;MEVELGQLATKNGSNADVKAFGSQMVKDHSRLNNELGLAAKSSGLTVPTELTPEQKNEYQNLSKVSGKNFDKQYSDLMVKDHSNDLAAFQKAGAITKDTQLKKAITSAIPVIEHHLQMAKSIVTKLNSQ
;
A
#
# COMPACT_ATOMS: atom_id res chain seq x y z
N MET A 1 -4.18 5.84 1.17
CA MET A 1 -4.40 5.27 -0.20
C MET A 1 -4.57 3.75 -0.15
N GLU A 2 -3.61 3.00 0.38
CA GLU A 2 -3.63 1.53 0.38
C GLU A 2 -4.80 0.93 1.17
N VAL A 3 -5.23 1.61 2.24
CA VAL A 3 -6.40 1.20 3.01
C VAL A 3 -7.68 1.31 2.16
N GLU A 4 -7.87 2.45 1.50
CA GLU A 4 -9.04 2.67 0.64
C GLU A 4 -9.04 1.74 -0.56
N LEU A 5 -7.89 1.53 -1.19
CA LEU A 5 -7.75 0.60 -2.30
C LEU A 5 -7.95 -0.86 -1.86
N GLY A 6 -7.49 -1.21 -0.66
CA GLY A 6 -7.73 -2.53 -0.08
C GLY A 6 -9.22 -2.78 0.17
N GLN A 7 -9.95 -1.79 0.62
CA GLN A 7 -11.41 -1.86 0.76
C GLN A 7 -12.11 -2.05 -0.59
N LEU A 8 -11.64 -1.34 -1.64
CA LEU A 8 -12.14 -1.57 -2.99
C LEU A 8 -11.88 -3.01 -3.47
N ALA A 9 -10.71 -3.57 -3.17
CA ALA A 9 -10.37 -4.94 -3.57
C ALA A 9 -11.31 -5.97 -2.96
N THR A 10 -11.70 -5.80 -1.70
CA THR A 10 -12.69 -6.68 -1.07
C THR A 10 -14.08 -6.57 -1.68
N LYS A 11 -14.43 -5.39 -2.19
CA LYS A 11 -15.75 -5.10 -2.78
C LYS A 11 -15.84 -5.42 -4.26
N ASN A 12 -14.86 -4.97 -5.05
CA ASN A 12 -14.90 -4.97 -6.51
C ASN A 12 -14.15 -6.14 -7.14
N GLY A 13 -13.22 -6.77 -6.40
CA GLY A 13 -12.46 -7.92 -6.87
C GLY A 13 -13.32 -9.16 -7.07
N SER A 14 -12.90 -10.04 -7.96
CA SER A 14 -13.50 -11.34 -8.19
C SER A 14 -12.62 -12.51 -7.74
N ASN A 15 -11.32 -12.32 -7.79
CA ASN A 15 -10.34 -13.34 -7.42
C ASN A 15 -10.17 -13.40 -5.89
N ALA A 16 -10.18 -14.61 -5.32
CA ALA A 16 -10.08 -14.81 -3.87
C ALA A 16 -8.74 -14.29 -3.30
N ASP A 17 -7.64 -14.47 -4.02
CA ASP A 17 -6.31 -13.98 -3.58
C ASP A 17 -6.28 -12.45 -3.57
N VAL A 18 -6.91 -11.79 -4.55
CA VAL A 18 -7.02 -10.33 -4.62
C VAL A 18 -7.83 -9.80 -3.44
N LYS A 19 -8.95 -10.42 -3.12
CA LYS A 19 -9.78 -10.03 -1.97
C LYS A 19 -9.04 -10.23 -0.64
N ALA A 20 -8.37 -11.36 -0.48
CA ALA A 20 -7.58 -11.65 0.73
C ALA A 20 -6.42 -10.67 0.88
N PHE A 21 -5.73 -10.35 -0.22
CA PHE A 21 -4.68 -9.34 -0.23
C PHE A 21 -5.22 -7.95 0.15
N GLY A 22 -6.38 -7.55 -0.40
CA GLY A 22 -7.05 -6.32 -0.04
C GLY A 22 -7.33 -6.21 1.46
N SER A 23 -7.83 -7.28 2.07
CA SER A 23 -8.07 -7.34 3.53
C SER A 23 -6.76 -7.21 4.32
N GLN A 24 -5.70 -7.85 3.86
CA GLN A 24 -4.37 -7.74 4.48
C GLN A 24 -3.84 -6.32 4.38
N MET A 25 -4.03 -5.66 3.23
CA MET A 25 -3.63 -4.27 3.03
C MET A 25 -4.34 -3.32 4.00
N VAL A 26 -5.65 -3.49 4.20
CA VAL A 26 -6.41 -2.68 5.16
C VAL A 26 -5.85 -2.85 6.57
N LYS A 27 -5.61 -4.08 6.99
CA LYS A 27 -5.09 -4.38 8.34
C LYS A 27 -3.70 -3.79 8.56
N ASP A 28 -2.76 -4.11 7.67
CA ASP A 28 -1.35 -3.75 7.84
C ASP A 28 -1.12 -2.25 7.66
N HIS A 29 -1.71 -1.64 6.63
CA HIS A 29 -1.52 -0.21 6.37
C HIS A 29 -2.25 0.68 7.37
N SER A 30 -3.38 0.24 7.94
CA SER A 30 -4.00 0.95 9.05
C SER A 30 -3.07 1.01 10.26
N ARG A 31 -2.41 -0.10 10.58
CA ARG A 31 -1.41 -0.16 11.66
C ARG A 31 -0.18 0.69 11.34
N LEU A 32 0.39 0.53 10.15
CA LEU A 32 1.57 1.30 9.73
C LEU A 32 1.31 2.80 9.69
N ASN A 33 0.16 3.22 9.17
CA ASN A 33 -0.21 4.63 9.13
C ASN A 33 -0.31 5.23 10.53
N ASN A 34 -0.87 4.47 11.48
CA ASN A 34 -0.94 4.90 12.88
C ASN A 34 0.45 5.02 13.51
N GLU A 35 1.30 4.00 13.37
CA GLU A 35 2.65 3.99 13.91
C GLU A 35 3.52 5.11 13.32
N LEU A 36 3.49 5.28 12.00
CA LEU A 36 4.23 6.35 11.31
C LEU A 36 3.70 7.73 11.69
N GLY A 37 2.38 7.88 11.80
CA GLY A 37 1.75 9.14 12.20
C GLY A 37 2.17 9.55 13.62
N LEU A 38 2.19 8.62 14.57
CA LEU A 38 2.63 8.88 15.94
C LEU A 38 4.11 9.24 16.00
N ALA A 39 4.96 8.52 15.26
CA ALA A 39 6.39 8.80 15.21
C ALA A 39 6.68 10.16 14.56
N ALA A 40 6.00 10.50 13.47
CA ALA A 40 6.14 11.79 12.82
C ALA A 40 5.69 12.93 13.74
N LYS A 41 4.58 12.77 14.45
CA LYS A 41 4.09 13.76 15.42
C LYS A 41 5.09 13.99 16.55
N SER A 42 5.70 12.93 17.08
CA SER A 42 6.77 13.03 18.09
C SER A 42 7.96 13.84 17.59
N SER A 43 8.25 13.75 16.28
CA SER A 43 9.37 14.46 15.63
C SER A 43 9.00 15.88 15.19
N GLY A 44 7.79 16.34 15.47
CA GLY A 44 7.29 17.66 15.06
C GLY A 44 6.91 17.76 13.59
N LEU A 45 6.76 16.62 12.90
CA LEU A 45 6.36 16.56 11.50
C LEU A 45 4.86 16.36 11.36
N THR A 46 4.28 16.93 10.31
CA THR A 46 2.87 16.75 9.95
C THR A 46 2.77 15.76 8.79
N VAL A 47 1.98 14.69 8.98
CA VAL A 47 1.69 13.72 7.93
C VAL A 47 0.46 14.20 7.16
N PRO A 48 0.52 14.25 5.81
CA PRO A 48 -0.67 14.57 5.01
C PRO A 48 -1.79 13.56 5.26
N THR A 49 -3.00 14.05 5.50
CA THR A 49 -4.19 13.22 5.74
C THR A 49 -5.02 13.01 4.48
N GLU A 50 -4.78 13.80 3.44
CA GLU A 50 -5.52 13.74 2.19
C GLU A 50 -4.69 13.08 1.08
N LEU A 51 -5.39 12.41 0.18
CA LEU A 51 -4.78 11.86 -1.03
C LEU A 51 -4.32 12.99 -1.96
N THR A 52 -3.21 12.79 -2.65
CA THR A 52 -2.77 13.67 -3.73
C THR A 52 -3.78 13.65 -4.89
N PRO A 53 -3.79 14.66 -5.78
CA PRO A 53 -4.66 14.61 -6.97
C PRO A 53 -4.45 13.37 -7.83
N GLU A 54 -3.21 12.90 -7.98
CA GLU A 54 -2.89 11.66 -8.70
C GLU A 54 -3.50 10.44 -8.01
N GLN A 55 -3.34 10.33 -6.69
CA GLN A 55 -3.92 9.23 -5.91
C GLN A 55 -5.45 9.23 -5.96
N LYS A 56 -6.08 10.40 -5.89
CA LYS A 56 -7.53 10.54 -6.04
C LYS A 56 -8.00 10.03 -7.40
N ASN A 57 -7.26 10.35 -8.46
CA ASN A 57 -7.56 9.91 -9.82
C ASN A 57 -7.43 8.39 -9.96
N GLU A 58 -6.35 7.82 -9.44
CA GLU A 58 -6.15 6.35 -9.42
C GLU A 58 -7.29 5.63 -8.69
N TYR A 59 -7.67 6.13 -7.52
CA TYR A 59 -8.80 5.60 -6.74
C TYR A 59 -10.12 5.68 -7.52
N GLN A 60 -10.41 6.85 -8.12
CA GLN A 60 -11.63 7.04 -8.89
C GLN A 60 -11.71 6.12 -10.10
N ASN A 61 -10.58 5.93 -10.80
CA ASN A 61 -10.53 5.03 -11.96
C ASN A 61 -10.79 3.58 -11.54
N LEU A 62 -10.15 3.11 -10.48
CA LEU A 62 -10.36 1.75 -9.96
C LEU A 62 -11.76 1.53 -9.41
N SER A 63 -12.37 2.55 -8.79
CA SER A 63 -13.71 2.43 -8.22
C SER A 63 -14.80 2.15 -9.26
N LYS A 64 -14.53 2.45 -10.53
CA LYS A 64 -15.46 2.24 -11.65
C LYS A 64 -15.31 0.86 -12.29
N VAL A 65 -14.33 0.09 -11.87
CA VAL A 65 -13.98 -1.21 -12.46
C VAL A 65 -14.32 -2.32 -11.47
N SER A 66 -14.69 -3.50 -11.97
CA SER A 66 -14.97 -4.67 -11.14
C SER A 66 -14.54 -5.97 -11.83
N GLY A 67 -14.61 -7.09 -11.11
CA GLY A 67 -14.33 -8.41 -11.66
C GLY A 67 -12.86 -8.57 -12.06
N LYS A 68 -12.62 -9.36 -13.09
CA LYS A 68 -11.26 -9.65 -13.59
C LYS A 68 -10.48 -8.40 -14.00
N ASN A 69 -11.15 -7.40 -14.54
CA ASN A 69 -10.51 -6.14 -14.91
C ASN A 69 -10.03 -5.38 -13.67
N PHE A 70 -10.81 -5.38 -12.60
CA PHE A 70 -10.38 -4.83 -11.32
C PHE A 70 -9.18 -5.60 -10.78
N ASP A 71 -9.27 -6.93 -10.74
CA ASP A 71 -8.21 -7.79 -10.19
C ASP A 71 -6.87 -7.47 -10.85
N LYS A 72 -6.85 -7.36 -12.18
CA LYS A 72 -5.64 -7.03 -12.92
C LYS A 72 -5.12 -5.62 -12.61
N GLN A 73 -5.96 -4.61 -12.75
CA GLN A 73 -5.54 -3.21 -12.56
C GLN A 73 -5.10 -2.95 -11.12
N TYR A 74 -5.81 -3.48 -10.14
CA TYR A 74 -5.44 -3.37 -8.73
C TYR A 74 -4.09 -4.01 -8.43
N SER A 75 -3.88 -5.23 -8.90
CA SER A 75 -2.65 -5.98 -8.64
C SER A 75 -1.43 -5.32 -9.29
N ASP A 76 -1.57 -4.84 -10.54
CA ASP A 76 -0.52 -4.10 -11.24
C ASP A 76 -0.18 -2.78 -10.50
N LEU A 77 -1.21 -2.06 -10.02
CA LEU A 77 -1.03 -0.84 -9.24
C LEU A 77 -0.31 -1.12 -7.92
N MET A 78 -0.66 -2.20 -7.24
CA MET A 78 -0.01 -2.58 -5.98
C MET A 78 1.47 -2.94 -6.16
N VAL A 79 1.84 -3.58 -7.26
CA VAL A 79 3.26 -3.82 -7.60
C VAL A 79 4.00 -2.49 -7.79
N LYS A 80 3.42 -1.58 -8.57
CA LYS A 80 4.00 -0.25 -8.83
C LYS A 80 4.17 0.55 -7.53
N ASP A 81 3.10 0.69 -6.77
CA ASP A 81 3.08 1.53 -5.56
C ASP A 81 4.03 0.98 -4.49
N HIS A 82 4.00 -0.33 -4.25
CA HIS A 82 4.88 -0.94 -3.25
C HIS A 82 6.35 -0.91 -3.68
N SER A 83 6.66 -1.01 -4.96
CA SER A 83 8.04 -0.84 -5.45
C SER A 83 8.54 0.58 -5.20
N ASN A 84 7.70 1.59 -5.45
CA ASN A 84 8.02 2.99 -5.20
C ASN A 84 8.14 3.27 -3.69
N ASP A 85 7.22 2.77 -2.90
CA ASP A 85 7.21 2.94 -1.45
C ASP A 85 8.42 2.28 -0.80
N LEU A 86 8.79 1.08 -1.23
CA LEU A 86 9.95 0.39 -0.71
C LEU A 86 11.23 1.23 -0.92
N ALA A 87 11.43 1.74 -2.14
CA ALA A 87 12.58 2.61 -2.45
C ALA A 87 12.57 3.88 -1.61
N ALA A 88 11.40 4.52 -1.45
CA ALA A 88 11.24 5.74 -0.65
C ALA A 88 11.52 5.48 0.84
N PHE A 89 11.01 4.38 1.39
CA PHE A 89 11.21 4.02 2.81
C PHE A 89 12.67 3.65 3.10
N GLN A 90 13.33 2.92 2.20
CA GLN A 90 14.75 2.60 2.32
C GLN A 90 15.60 3.87 2.35
N LYS A 91 15.33 4.82 1.45
CA LYS A 91 16.02 6.11 1.40
C LYS A 91 15.75 6.93 2.66
N ALA A 92 14.50 7.06 3.06
CA ALA A 92 14.10 7.81 4.26
C ALA A 92 14.73 7.20 5.53
N GLY A 93 14.73 5.88 5.66
CA GLY A 93 15.35 5.18 6.79
C GLY A 93 16.85 5.38 6.88
N ALA A 94 17.53 5.51 5.73
CA ALA A 94 18.98 5.76 5.69
C ALA A 94 19.38 7.18 6.10
N ILE A 95 18.55 8.19 5.78
CA ILE A 95 18.87 9.62 6.00
C ILE A 95 18.26 10.21 7.26
N THR A 96 17.21 9.59 7.81
CA THR A 96 16.50 10.11 8.99
C THR A 96 17.39 10.01 10.23
N LYS A 97 17.52 11.12 10.97
CA LYS A 97 18.30 11.21 12.20
C LYS A 97 17.44 11.03 13.47
N ASP A 98 16.12 11.21 13.35
CA ASP A 98 15.21 11.02 14.47
C ASP A 98 15.06 9.52 14.76
N THR A 99 15.35 9.11 15.99
CA THR A 99 15.41 7.70 16.38
C THR A 99 14.06 7.00 16.28
N GLN A 100 13.00 7.67 16.72
CA GLN A 100 11.66 7.08 16.72
C GLN A 100 11.09 6.97 15.30
N LEU A 101 11.27 8.00 14.50
CA LEU A 101 10.85 7.99 13.10
C LEU A 101 11.63 6.95 12.30
N LYS A 102 12.94 6.86 12.50
CA LYS A 102 13.77 5.84 11.87
C LYS A 102 13.32 4.44 12.23
N LYS A 103 13.00 4.19 13.50
CA LYS A 103 12.49 2.88 13.96
C LYS A 103 11.17 2.52 13.28
N ALA A 104 10.23 3.46 13.20
CA ALA A 104 8.94 3.24 12.52
C ALA A 104 9.12 2.96 11.03
N ILE A 105 9.96 3.73 10.33
CA ILE A 105 10.26 3.54 8.92
C ILE A 105 10.91 2.18 8.68
N THR A 106 11.94 1.82 9.44
CA THR A 106 12.68 0.56 9.25
C THR A 106 11.82 -0.65 9.61
N SER A 107 10.89 -0.52 10.56
CA SER A 107 9.93 -1.58 10.89
C SER A 107 8.88 -1.80 9.79
N ALA A 108 8.55 -0.76 9.03
CA ALA A 108 7.61 -0.85 7.92
C ALA A 108 8.20 -1.54 6.68
N ILE A 109 9.51 -1.47 6.47
CA ILE A 109 10.18 -2.01 5.27
C ILE A 109 9.89 -3.50 5.04
N PRO A 110 10.05 -4.41 6.02
CA PRO A 110 9.72 -5.82 5.81
C PRO A 110 8.26 -6.08 5.43
N VAL A 111 7.35 -5.28 5.96
CA VAL A 111 5.91 -5.38 5.65
C VAL A 111 5.66 -4.97 4.20
N ILE A 112 6.24 -3.86 3.75
CA ILE A 112 6.14 -3.38 2.37
C ILE A 112 6.76 -4.40 1.40
N GLU A 113 7.93 -4.96 1.73
CA GLU A 113 8.56 -6.02 0.93
C GLU A 113 7.66 -7.24 0.79
N HIS A 114 7.05 -7.68 1.89
CA HIS A 114 6.13 -8.82 1.89
C HIS A 114 4.91 -8.55 1.00
N HIS A 115 4.31 -7.37 1.11
CA HIS A 115 3.20 -6.97 0.25
C HIS A 115 3.59 -6.94 -1.22
N LEU A 116 4.79 -6.45 -1.54
CA LEU A 116 5.29 -6.45 -2.92
C LEU A 116 5.41 -7.87 -3.48
N GLN A 117 5.94 -8.81 -2.70
CA GLN A 117 6.04 -10.22 -3.11
C GLN A 117 4.64 -10.85 -3.32
N MET A 118 3.71 -10.57 -2.43
CA MET A 118 2.32 -11.02 -2.58
C MET A 118 1.67 -10.47 -3.85
N ALA A 119 1.81 -9.17 -4.11
CA ALA A 119 1.27 -8.52 -5.30
C ALA A 119 1.85 -9.11 -6.59
N LYS A 120 3.17 -9.32 -6.64
CA LYS A 120 3.85 -9.97 -7.79
C LYS A 120 3.35 -11.39 -8.01
N SER A 121 3.16 -12.16 -6.94
CA SER A 121 2.61 -13.52 -7.02
C SER A 121 1.19 -13.52 -7.60
N ILE A 122 0.35 -12.58 -7.17
CA ILE A 122 -1.01 -12.44 -7.68
C ILE A 122 -0.99 -12.10 -9.17
N VAL A 123 -0.17 -11.13 -9.59
CA VAL A 123 -0.02 -10.76 -11.02
C VAL A 123 0.38 -11.97 -11.85
N THR A 124 1.36 -12.75 -11.39
CA THR A 124 1.79 -13.97 -12.07
C THR A 124 0.64 -14.98 -12.23
N LYS A 125 -0.11 -15.23 -11.16
CA LYS A 125 -1.26 -16.15 -11.18
C LYS A 125 -2.37 -15.65 -12.12
N LEU A 126 -2.69 -14.36 -12.10
CA LEU A 126 -3.72 -13.78 -12.96
C LEU A 126 -3.34 -13.86 -14.44
N ASN A 127 -2.06 -13.69 -14.77
CA ASN A 127 -1.55 -13.76 -16.14
C ASN A 127 -1.48 -15.21 -16.68
N SER A 128 -1.49 -16.21 -15.82
CA SER A 128 -1.47 -17.63 -16.20
C SER A 128 -2.87 -18.26 -16.33
N GLN A 129 -3.92 -17.51 -16.10
CA GLN A 129 -5.32 -17.96 -16.22
C GLN A 129 -5.87 -17.81 -17.62
#